data_efea71ceb31330ba728d8dbc4b032a0d
#
_entry.id   efea71ceb31330ba728d8dbc4b032a0d
#
_cell.length_a   1.000
_cell.length_b   1.000
_cell.length_c   1.000
_cell.angle_alpha   90.00
_cell.angle_beta   90.00
_cell.angle_gamma   90.00
#
_symmetry.space_group_name_H-M   'P 1'
#
loop_
_entity.id
_entity.type
_entity.pdbx_description
1 polymer ?
#
loop_
_entity_poly.entity_id
_entity_poly.type
_entity_poly.pdbx_seq_one_letter_code
_entity_poly.pdbx_strand_id
1 'polypeptide(L)'
;MGAGRAVPRAPREPGLRPGSRPLRTAPPDPAGPFSYSGGVQELHDTALAPLTTFRLGGPADRLITATTDDEVIAAVREADDSGTPLLLIGGGSNLVIGDKGFAGTALRIATRGFELDGTRLELAAGEVWTDAVARTVEARLAGIECLAGIPGSAGATPIQNVGAYGQEVSSTITEVIAYDRESRETVTMSNAECAFSYRHSRFKGDPERFVVLRVRFELEDAAGLSAPLRYAETARMLGVGPGDRVPVDAARETVLKLRSGKGMVLDPEDHDTWSAGSFFTNPILTREEFAAFHARVVERLGDGVVPPAYPADDENTKTSAAWLIDKSGFTKGYGTGPARISTKHTLALTNRGGATTEDLLALAREVVAGVHEAFGITLVNEPVTVGVSL
;
A
#
# COMPACT_ATOMS: atom_id res chain seq x y z
N MET A 1 -43.68 -52.84 -46.20
CA MET A 1 -44.54 -52.97 -45.01
C MET A 1 -43.63 -53.22 -43.83
N GLY A 2 -43.72 -52.38 -42.81
CA GLY A 2 -42.85 -52.47 -41.60
C GLY A 2 -42.63 -51.12 -40.96
N ALA A 3 -43.67 -50.63 -40.28
CA ALA A 3 -43.62 -49.37 -39.54
C ALA A 3 -42.85 -49.58 -38.25
N GLY A 4 -41.74 -48.90 -38.10
CA GLY A 4 -40.97 -48.76 -36.84
C GLY A 4 -41.50 -47.63 -36.01
N ARG A 5 -42.08 -47.93 -34.84
CA ARG A 5 -42.57 -46.99 -33.85
C ARG A 5 -41.41 -46.17 -33.23
N ALA A 6 -41.51 -44.86 -33.27
CA ALA A 6 -40.66 -43.95 -32.50
C ALA A 6 -41.06 -43.99 -31.01
N VAL A 7 -40.08 -44.16 -30.13
CA VAL A 7 -40.21 -44.02 -28.68
C VAL A 7 -39.99 -42.54 -28.30
N PRO A 8 -40.85 -41.89 -27.50
CA PRO A 8 -40.62 -40.53 -27.07
C PRO A 8 -39.52 -40.46 -26.04
N ARG A 9 -38.53 -39.55 -26.24
CA ARG A 9 -37.51 -39.20 -25.27
C ARG A 9 -38.12 -38.34 -24.14
N ALA A 10 -37.83 -38.75 -22.92
CA ALA A 10 -38.15 -38.00 -21.72
C ALA A 10 -37.43 -36.61 -21.69
N PRO A 11 -38.04 -35.59 -21.07
CA PRO A 11 -37.42 -34.25 -20.96
C PRO A 11 -36.19 -34.32 -20.07
N ARG A 12 -35.09 -33.66 -20.53
CA ARG A 12 -33.87 -33.46 -19.74
C ARG A 12 -34.15 -32.42 -18.65
N GLU A 13 -33.88 -32.79 -17.42
CA GLU A 13 -33.82 -31.86 -16.30
C GLU A 13 -32.76 -30.79 -16.53
N PRO A 14 -32.99 -29.50 -16.13
CA PRO A 14 -31.98 -28.45 -16.22
C PRO A 14 -30.88 -28.74 -15.20
N GLY A 15 -29.64 -28.90 -15.70
CA GLY A 15 -28.46 -29.13 -14.91
C GLY A 15 -28.25 -27.97 -13.88
N LEU A 16 -28.08 -28.37 -12.63
CA LEU A 16 -27.63 -27.52 -11.54
C LEU A 16 -26.31 -26.84 -11.93
N ARG A 17 -26.31 -25.52 -11.93
CA ARG A 17 -25.09 -24.71 -12.02
C ARG A 17 -24.23 -25.00 -10.78
N PRO A 18 -22.89 -25.18 -10.92
CA PRO A 18 -22.03 -25.34 -9.75
C PRO A 18 -22.13 -24.09 -8.89
N GLY A 19 -22.49 -24.30 -7.63
CA GLY A 19 -22.68 -23.25 -6.65
C GLY A 19 -21.40 -22.40 -6.52
N SER A 20 -21.58 -21.10 -6.66
CA SER A 20 -20.61 -20.10 -6.23
C SER A 20 -20.34 -20.32 -4.73
N ARG A 21 -19.12 -20.72 -4.39
CA ARG A 21 -18.66 -20.65 -3.00
C ARG A 21 -18.83 -19.22 -2.52
N PRO A 22 -19.41 -18.99 -1.34
CA PRO A 22 -19.43 -17.64 -0.78
C PRO A 22 -17.98 -17.16 -0.64
N LEU A 23 -17.70 -15.97 -1.18
CA LEU A 23 -16.46 -15.24 -0.95
C LEU A 23 -16.25 -15.21 0.57
N ARG A 24 -15.10 -15.71 1.02
CA ARG A 24 -14.67 -15.53 2.41
C ARG A 24 -14.73 -14.04 2.69
N THR A 25 -15.53 -13.65 3.67
CA THR A 25 -15.50 -12.31 4.26
C THR A 25 -14.06 -11.95 4.58
N ALA A 26 -13.70 -10.68 4.35
CA ALA A 26 -12.38 -10.14 4.70
C ALA A 26 -11.99 -10.61 6.12
N PRO A 27 -10.70 -10.91 6.36
CA PRO A 27 -10.24 -11.24 7.69
C PRO A 27 -10.64 -10.12 8.64
N PRO A 28 -11.02 -10.43 9.91
CA PRO A 28 -11.35 -9.43 10.89
C PRO A 28 -10.21 -8.43 11.03
N ASP A 29 -10.56 -7.16 11.22
CA ASP A 29 -9.65 -6.06 11.55
C ASP A 29 -8.57 -6.62 12.51
N PRO A 30 -7.26 -6.47 12.23
CA PRO A 30 -6.19 -6.97 13.10
C PRO A 30 -6.21 -6.37 14.51
N ALA A 31 -6.97 -5.30 14.74
CA ALA A 31 -7.39 -4.90 16.07
C ALA A 31 -8.51 -5.84 16.54
N GLY A 32 -8.22 -6.81 17.41
CA GLY A 32 -9.17 -7.75 17.98
C GLY A 32 -10.50 -7.15 18.47
N PRO A 33 -11.43 -7.92 19.06
CA PRO A 33 -12.81 -7.54 19.30
C PRO A 33 -12.90 -6.43 20.35
N PHE A 34 -12.68 -5.19 19.93
CA PHE A 34 -12.98 -4.02 20.75
C PHE A 34 -14.40 -3.57 20.39
N SER A 35 -15.32 -3.79 21.34
CA SER A 35 -16.66 -3.22 21.27
C SER A 35 -16.56 -1.70 21.45
N TYR A 36 -16.88 -0.94 20.41
CA TYR A 36 -16.96 0.51 20.46
C TYR A 36 -18.20 0.94 21.27
N SER A 37 -17.99 1.29 22.51
CA SER A 37 -18.93 2.11 23.29
C SER A 37 -18.42 3.55 23.23
N GLY A 38 -19.21 4.49 22.70
CA GLY A 38 -18.83 5.86 22.36
C GLY A 38 -17.95 6.57 23.41
N GLY A 39 -16.75 6.93 22.99
CA GLY A 39 -15.74 7.67 23.75
C GLY A 39 -14.35 7.38 23.19
N VAL A 40 -13.45 8.35 23.28
CA VAL A 40 -12.04 8.19 22.91
C VAL A 40 -11.44 7.05 23.73
N GLN A 41 -10.94 6.01 23.07
CA GLN A 41 -10.22 4.94 23.75
C GLN A 41 -8.78 5.38 23.98
N GLU A 42 -8.36 5.38 25.24
CA GLU A 42 -7.01 5.70 25.66
C GLU A 42 -6.37 4.53 26.40
N LEU A 43 -5.14 4.20 26.03
CA LEU A 43 -4.33 3.14 26.64
C LEU A 43 -2.92 3.70 26.90
N HIS A 44 -2.26 3.18 27.97
CA HIS A 44 -0.89 3.55 28.31
C HIS A 44 0.04 2.35 28.16
N ASP A 45 1.34 2.61 27.94
CA ASP A 45 2.39 1.60 27.81
C ASP A 45 2.00 0.45 26.85
N THR A 46 1.34 0.82 25.75
CA THR A 46 0.73 -0.15 24.83
C THR A 46 1.63 -0.42 23.63
N ALA A 47 1.92 -1.71 23.39
CA ALA A 47 2.71 -2.13 22.24
C ALA A 47 2.06 -1.72 20.92
N LEU A 48 2.85 -1.10 20.04
CA LEU A 48 2.42 -0.65 18.71
C LEU A 48 2.53 -1.74 17.63
N ALA A 49 3.25 -2.83 17.91
CA ALA A 49 3.42 -3.94 16.98
C ALA A 49 2.09 -4.48 16.39
N PRO A 50 0.99 -4.64 17.16
CA PRO A 50 -0.29 -5.09 16.60
C PRO A 50 -0.93 -4.10 15.62
N LEU A 51 -0.49 -2.83 15.62
CA LEU A 51 -1.00 -1.77 14.75
C LEU A 51 -0.18 -1.60 13.47
N THR A 52 0.86 -2.42 13.26
CA THR A 52 1.70 -2.37 12.05
C THR A 52 1.59 -3.67 11.25
N THR A 53 1.73 -3.59 9.93
CA THR A 53 1.75 -4.79 9.07
C THR A 53 3.02 -5.62 9.23
N PHE A 54 4.12 -5.02 9.69
CA PHE A 54 5.33 -5.74 10.09
C PHE A 54 5.16 -6.55 11.38
N ARG A 55 4.17 -6.21 12.20
CA ARG A 55 4.03 -6.72 13.58
C ARG A 55 5.27 -6.44 14.43
N LEU A 56 5.87 -5.27 14.21
CA LEU A 56 7.03 -4.74 14.91
C LEU A 56 6.68 -3.37 15.54
N GLY A 57 7.32 -3.05 16.64
CA GLY A 57 7.19 -1.78 17.34
C GLY A 57 6.99 -1.97 18.85
N GLY A 58 7.78 -1.26 19.63
CA GLY A 58 7.66 -1.21 21.08
C GLY A 58 6.43 -0.41 21.54
N PRO A 59 6.32 -0.14 22.86
CA PRO A 59 5.17 0.56 23.42
C PRO A 59 5.16 2.05 23.11
N ALA A 60 3.97 2.66 23.06
CA ALA A 60 3.81 4.11 23.18
C ALA A 60 3.45 4.45 24.64
N ASP A 61 3.92 5.61 25.11
CA ASP A 61 3.54 6.10 26.45
C ASP A 61 2.01 6.23 26.54
N ARG A 62 1.39 6.71 25.46
CA ARG A 62 -0.06 6.89 25.33
C ARG A 62 -0.52 6.51 23.94
N LEU A 63 -1.56 5.68 23.82
CA LEU A 63 -2.24 5.35 22.56
C LEU A 63 -3.68 5.85 22.63
N ILE A 64 -4.03 6.76 21.72
CA ILE A 64 -5.39 7.26 21.51
C ILE A 64 -5.96 6.64 20.23
N THR A 65 -7.19 6.13 20.29
CA THR A 65 -7.94 5.75 19.09
C THR A 65 -9.09 6.74 18.90
N ALA A 66 -9.00 7.52 17.81
CA ALA A 66 -10.00 8.51 17.42
C ALA A 66 -10.90 7.96 16.31
N THR A 67 -12.20 8.09 16.47
CA THR A 67 -13.25 7.56 15.59
C THR A 67 -14.01 8.64 14.85
N THR A 68 -13.81 9.91 15.22
CA THR A 68 -14.39 11.10 14.58
C THR A 68 -13.31 12.13 14.24
N ASP A 69 -13.57 13.01 13.28
CA ASP A 69 -12.66 14.08 12.91
C ASP A 69 -12.40 15.03 14.10
N ASP A 70 -13.43 15.30 14.91
CA ASP A 70 -13.31 16.16 16.11
C ASP A 70 -12.40 15.54 17.17
N GLU A 71 -12.47 14.22 17.37
CA GLU A 71 -11.56 13.50 18.28
C GLU A 71 -10.11 13.52 17.77
N VAL A 72 -9.90 13.38 16.45
CA VAL A 72 -8.56 13.51 15.83
C VAL A 72 -8.02 14.91 16.09
N ILE A 73 -8.78 15.97 15.79
CA ILE A 73 -8.38 17.37 15.96
C ILE A 73 -8.11 17.65 17.46
N ALA A 74 -8.95 17.18 18.36
CA ALA A 74 -8.77 17.40 19.79
C ALA A 74 -7.47 16.76 20.31
N ALA A 75 -7.18 15.51 19.92
CA ALA A 75 -5.95 14.83 20.32
C ALA A 75 -4.68 15.50 19.73
N VAL A 76 -4.74 15.98 18.49
CA VAL A 76 -3.64 16.72 17.87
C VAL A 76 -3.39 18.04 18.60
N ARG A 77 -4.45 18.81 18.90
CA ARG A 77 -4.34 20.08 19.65
C ARG A 77 -3.78 19.88 21.06
N GLU A 78 -4.21 18.84 21.74
CA GLU A 78 -3.70 18.49 23.07
C GLU A 78 -2.19 18.21 23.03
N ALA A 79 -1.75 17.41 22.05
CA ALA A 79 -0.32 17.12 21.86
C ALA A 79 0.48 18.38 21.54
N ASP A 80 -0.03 19.25 20.65
CA ASP A 80 0.61 20.51 20.29
C ASP A 80 0.70 21.48 21.48
N ASP A 81 -0.39 21.63 22.24
CA ASP A 81 -0.46 22.53 23.40
C ASP A 81 0.46 22.08 24.53
N SER A 82 0.64 20.78 24.70
CA SER A 82 1.54 20.21 25.72
C SER A 82 3.00 20.06 25.27
N GLY A 83 3.26 20.21 23.95
CA GLY A 83 4.57 19.90 23.35
C GLY A 83 4.92 18.41 23.39
N THR A 84 3.90 17.53 23.51
CA THR A 84 4.08 16.08 23.52
C THR A 84 4.34 15.58 22.08
N PRO A 85 5.37 14.76 21.83
CA PRO A 85 5.56 14.14 20.52
C PRO A 85 4.32 13.37 20.07
N LEU A 86 3.94 13.50 18.80
CA LEU A 86 2.75 12.89 18.21
C LEU A 86 3.12 11.96 17.06
N LEU A 87 2.67 10.70 17.13
CA LEU A 87 2.76 9.73 16.05
C LEU A 87 1.37 9.42 15.50
N LEU A 88 1.13 9.75 14.22
CA LEU A 88 -0.12 9.41 13.54
C LEU A 88 -0.05 7.98 12.99
N ILE A 89 -1.05 7.17 13.29
CA ILE A 89 -1.16 5.79 12.82
C ILE A 89 -2.50 5.63 12.07
N GLY A 90 -2.43 5.37 10.75
CA GLY A 90 -3.57 4.88 9.97
C GLY A 90 -3.65 3.35 10.04
N GLY A 91 -3.54 2.68 8.89
CA GLY A 91 -3.47 1.20 8.84
C GLY A 91 -2.10 0.61 9.18
N GLY A 92 -1.11 1.41 9.58
CA GLY A 92 0.23 0.95 10.00
C GLY A 92 1.03 0.19 8.94
N SER A 93 0.66 0.33 7.67
CA SER A 93 1.22 -0.47 6.57
C SER A 93 2.53 0.07 6.00
N ASN A 94 2.98 1.24 6.47
CA ASN A 94 4.21 1.88 5.99
C ASN A 94 5.06 2.44 7.15
N LEU A 95 5.01 1.79 8.33
CA LEU A 95 5.73 2.21 9.54
C LEU A 95 6.74 1.15 9.98
N VAL A 96 7.93 1.60 10.36
CA VAL A 96 8.95 0.82 11.07
C VAL A 96 9.20 1.51 12.40
N ILE A 97 8.59 0.99 13.45
CA ILE A 97 8.66 1.56 14.81
C ILE A 97 9.73 0.79 15.59
N GLY A 98 10.64 1.52 16.25
CA GLY A 98 11.71 0.93 17.03
C GLY A 98 11.22 0.06 18.20
N ASP A 99 12.06 -0.88 18.64
CA ASP A 99 11.73 -1.80 19.75
C ASP A 99 11.56 -1.07 21.09
N LYS A 100 12.16 0.12 21.24
CA LYS A 100 11.96 0.98 22.41
C LYS A 100 10.60 1.70 22.39
N GLY A 101 9.88 1.64 21.28
CA GLY A 101 8.58 2.27 21.11
C GLY A 101 8.65 3.77 20.81
N PHE A 102 7.65 4.50 21.30
CA PHE A 102 7.47 5.92 21.04
C PHE A 102 7.18 6.68 22.34
N ALA A 103 8.11 7.55 22.73
CA ALA A 103 7.98 8.39 23.91
C ALA A 103 7.08 9.60 23.60
N GLY A 104 5.77 9.39 23.68
CA GLY A 104 4.74 10.38 23.36
C GLY A 104 3.38 9.76 23.10
N THR A 105 2.51 10.51 22.41
CA THR A 105 1.16 10.08 22.06
C THR A 105 1.13 9.47 20.66
N ALA A 106 0.77 8.20 20.55
CA ALA A 106 0.38 7.57 19.30
C ALA A 106 -1.13 7.79 19.10
N LEU A 107 -1.51 8.41 17.98
CA LEU A 107 -2.90 8.65 17.60
C LEU A 107 -3.29 7.73 16.45
N ARG A 108 -4.10 6.71 16.75
CA ARG A 108 -4.72 5.85 15.73
C ARG A 108 -5.93 6.55 15.15
N ILE A 109 -5.89 6.84 13.84
CA ILE A 109 -7.02 7.41 13.10
C ILE A 109 -7.91 6.26 12.63
N ALA A 110 -9.06 6.09 13.29
CA ALA A 110 -10.03 5.03 13.03
C ALA A 110 -11.40 5.58 12.61
N THR A 111 -11.41 6.79 12.04
CA THR A 111 -12.63 7.44 11.52
C THR A 111 -13.26 6.60 10.42
N ARG A 112 -14.61 6.61 10.32
CA ARG A 112 -15.35 5.88 9.30
C ARG A 112 -16.28 6.82 8.54
N GLY A 113 -16.38 6.61 7.25
CA GLY A 113 -17.24 7.36 6.35
C GLY A 113 -16.90 7.03 4.89
N PHE A 114 -17.85 6.50 4.19
CA PHE A 114 -17.80 6.22 2.76
C PHE A 114 -19.04 6.81 2.13
N GLU A 115 -18.92 7.94 1.46
CA GLU A 115 -20.00 8.63 0.78
C GLU A 115 -19.74 8.59 -0.72
N LEU A 116 -20.69 8.01 -1.47
CA LEU A 116 -20.62 7.88 -2.92
C LEU A 116 -21.87 8.51 -3.53
N ASP A 117 -21.68 9.58 -4.31
CA ASP A 117 -22.74 10.27 -5.08
C ASP A 117 -22.33 10.33 -6.56
N GLY A 118 -22.95 9.48 -7.36
CA GLY A 118 -22.55 9.28 -8.75
C GLY A 118 -21.11 8.77 -8.84
N THR A 119 -20.21 9.58 -9.38
CA THR A 119 -18.78 9.30 -9.51
C THR A 119 -17.93 9.92 -8.40
N ARG A 120 -18.53 10.77 -7.56
CA ARG A 120 -17.85 11.45 -6.47
C ARG A 120 -17.81 10.57 -5.23
N LEU A 121 -16.62 10.28 -4.76
CA LEU A 121 -16.38 9.48 -3.55
C LEU A 121 -15.69 10.35 -2.51
N GLU A 122 -16.25 10.40 -1.29
CA GLU A 122 -15.57 10.93 -0.11
C GLU A 122 -15.31 9.80 0.89
N LEU A 123 -14.08 9.71 1.37
CA LEU A 123 -13.65 8.72 2.35
C LEU A 123 -13.11 9.43 3.61
N ALA A 124 -13.55 8.99 4.78
CA ALA A 124 -12.88 9.34 6.03
C ALA A 124 -11.47 8.74 6.08
N ALA A 125 -10.53 9.41 6.72
CA ALA A 125 -9.12 9.02 6.73
C ALA A 125 -8.86 7.62 7.27
N GLY A 126 -9.65 7.16 8.24
CA GLY A 126 -9.54 5.84 8.85
C GLY A 126 -10.26 4.72 8.11
N GLU A 127 -10.93 4.99 6.96
CA GLU A 127 -11.53 3.92 6.15
C GLU A 127 -10.49 2.94 5.65
N VAL A 128 -10.83 1.64 5.69
CA VAL A 128 -9.96 0.58 5.18
C VAL A 128 -9.90 0.67 3.65
N TRP A 129 -8.71 0.94 3.13
CA TRP A 129 -8.52 1.18 1.70
C TRP A 129 -9.00 0.04 0.80
N THR A 130 -8.68 -1.21 1.15
CA THR A 130 -9.09 -2.38 0.36
C THR A 130 -10.60 -2.54 0.27
N ASP A 131 -11.33 -2.19 1.34
CA ASP A 131 -12.79 -2.26 1.38
C ASP A 131 -13.41 -1.12 0.56
N ALA A 132 -12.82 0.07 0.64
CA ALA A 132 -13.23 1.21 -0.19
C ALA A 132 -13.10 0.87 -1.68
N VAL A 133 -11.95 0.33 -2.12
CA VAL A 133 -11.76 -0.12 -3.51
C VAL A 133 -12.76 -1.21 -3.89
N ALA A 134 -13.06 -2.17 -3.01
CA ALA A 134 -14.04 -3.21 -3.31
C ALA A 134 -15.44 -2.62 -3.57
N ARG A 135 -15.88 -1.68 -2.72
CA ARG A 135 -17.18 -1.01 -2.84
C ARG A 135 -17.30 -0.17 -4.11
N THR A 136 -16.21 0.48 -4.58
CA THR A 136 -16.25 1.22 -5.85
C THR A 136 -16.37 0.28 -7.06
N VAL A 137 -15.71 -0.88 -7.02
CA VAL A 137 -15.84 -1.91 -8.06
C VAL A 137 -17.24 -2.53 -8.07
N GLU A 138 -17.85 -2.76 -6.89
CA GLU A 138 -19.25 -3.19 -6.77
C GLU A 138 -20.21 -2.15 -7.36
N ALA A 139 -19.92 -0.86 -7.19
CA ALA A 139 -20.63 0.24 -7.84
C ALA A 139 -20.31 0.40 -9.34
N ARG A 140 -19.45 -0.47 -9.91
CA ARG A 140 -19.04 -0.48 -11.32
C ARG A 140 -18.28 0.78 -11.75
N LEU A 141 -17.59 1.44 -10.83
CA LEU A 141 -16.77 2.63 -11.06
C LEU A 141 -15.30 2.26 -11.22
N ALA A 142 -14.61 2.96 -12.12
CA ALA A 142 -13.20 2.79 -12.43
C ALA A 142 -12.36 3.94 -11.89
N GLY A 143 -11.04 3.72 -11.81
CA GLY A 143 -10.03 4.73 -11.46
C GLY A 143 -9.11 4.33 -10.32
N ILE A 144 -9.55 3.42 -9.42
CA ILE A 144 -8.76 2.92 -8.30
C ILE A 144 -8.75 1.39 -8.18
N GLU A 145 -9.35 0.66 -9.11
CA GLU A 145 -9.50 -0.80 -9.10
C GLU A 145 -8.14 -1.54 -9.12
N CYS A 146 -7.13 -0.97 -9.76
CA CYS A 146 -5.78 -1.54 -9.77
C CYS A 146 -4.98 -1.27 -8.48
N LEU A 147 -5.53 -0.48 -7.56
CA LEU A 147 -4.98 -0.26 -6.22
C LEU A 147 -5.56 -1.23 -5.17
N ALA A 148 -6.29 -2.24 -5.62
CA ALA A 148 -6.86 -3.29 -4.77
C ALA A 148 -5.79 -4.07 -4.01
N GLY A 149 -6.09 -4.46 -2.76
CA GLY A 149 -5.22 -5.26 -1.91
C GLY A 149 -4.00 -4.50 -1.36
N ILE A 150 -3.88 -3.18 -1.55
CA ILE A 150 -2.90 -2.36 -0.85
C ILE A 150 -3.38 -2.19 0.59
N PRO A 151 -2.64 -2.66 1.60
CA PRO A 151 -3.04 -2.48 2.99
C PRO A 151 -2.91 -1.02 3.42
N GLY A 152 -3.70 -0.62 4.40
CA GLY A 152 -3.67 0.74 4.94
C GLY A 152 -5.03 1.41 4.98
N SER A 153 -5.05 2.70 5.29
CA SER A 153 -6.25 3.52 5.37
C SER A 153 -6.31 4.57 4.25
N ALA A 154 -7.52 5.04 3.95
CA ALA A 154 -7.77 6.02 2.90
C ALA A 154 -6.96 7.31 3.09
N GLY A 155 -6.89 7.84 4.32
CA GLY A 155 -6.13 9.05 4.64
C GLY A 155 -4.62 8.92 4.49
N ALA A 156 -4.09 7.69 4.45
CA ALA A 156 -2.68 7.45 4.18
C ALA A 156 -2.35 7.46 2.68
N THR A 157 -3.36 7.34 1.80
CA THR A 157 -3.11 7.22 0.36
C THR A 157 -2.54 8.48 -0.29
N PRO A 158 -2.96 9.73 0.06
CA PRO A 158 -2.38 10.94 -0.51
C PRO A 158 -0.95 11.22 0.00
N ILE A 159 -0.56 10.70 1.18
CA ILE A 159 0.72 11.07 1.81
C ILE A 159 1.91 10.76 0.89
N GLN A 160 1.95 9.59 0.30
CA GLN A 160 3.02 9.20 -0.63
C GLN A 160 2.51 8.90 -2.05
N ASN A 161 1.36 9.47 -2.43
CA ASN A 161 0.75 9.23 -3.73
C ASN A 161 0.71 7.72 -4.05
N VAL A 162 -0.08 6.98 -3.28
CA VAL A 162 -0.14 5.52 -3.40
C VAL A 162 -0.42 5.12 -4.83
N GLY A 163 0.41 4.23 -5.36
CA GLY A 163 0.31 3.78 -6.74
C GLY A 163 0.79 2.34 -6.94
N ALA A 164 0.10 1.62 -7.80
CA ALA A 164 0.43 0.27 -8.21
C ALA A 164 -0.22 -0.07 -9.55
N TYR A 165 0.37 -0.98 -10.30
CA TYR A 165 -0.20 -1.54 -11.53
C TYR A 165 -0.67 -0.49 -12.55
N GLY A 166 0.06 0.63 -12.63
CA GLY A 166 -0.19 1.71 -13.58
C GLY A 166 -1.27 2.71 -13.16
N GLN A 167 -1.80 2.62 -11.94
CA GLN A 167 -2.67 3.62 -11.33
C GLN A 167 -1.96 4.30 -10.15
N GLU A 168 -2.31 5.56 -9.91
CA GLU A 168 -1.93 6.34 -8.73
C GLU A 168 -3.15 7.11 -8.23
N VAL A 169 -3.26 7.28 -6.91
CA VAL A 169 -4.41 7.99 -6.31
C VAL A 169 -4.50 9.43 -6.77
N SER A 170 -3.39 10.08 -7.08
CA SER A 170 -3.35 11.45 -7.63
C SER A 170 -4.14 11.61 -8.92
N SER A 171 -4.35 10.54 -9.69
CA SER A 171 -5.14 10.60 -10.92
C SER A 171 -6.65 10.76 -10.68
N THR A 172 -7.13 10.46 -9.47
CA THR A 172 -8.54 10.49 -9.11
C THR A 172 -8.85 11.38 -7.91
N ILE A 173 -7.86 11.67 -7.04
CA ILE A 173 -8.05 12.64 -5.95
C ILE A 173 -8.35 14.02 -6.52
N THR A 174 -9.45 14.61 -6.08
CA THR A 174 -9.82 16.00 -6.38
C THR A 174 -9.42 16.95 -5.27
N GLU A 175 -9.64 16.52 -4.02
CA GLU A 175 -9.38 17.32 -2.83
C GLU A 175 -8.96 16.43 -1.66
N VAL A 176 -8.18 17.01 -0.75
CA VAL A 176 -7.87 16.42 0.55
C VAL A 176 -8.27 17.43 1.64
N ILE A 177 -9.08 16.99 2.58
CA ILE A 177 -9.44 17.76 3.76
C ILE A 177 -8.48 17.38 4.87
N ALA A 178 -7.76 18.36 5.41
CA ALA A 178 -6.75 18.15 6.43
C ALA A 178 -6.86 19.20 7.55
N TYR A 179 -6.47 18.82 8.76
CA TYR A 179 -6.22 19.76 9.84
C TYR A 179 -4.78 20.30 9.68
N ASP A 180 -4.64 21.60 9.52
CA ASP A 180 -3.35 22.30 9.48
C ASP A 180 -2.97 22.70 10.91
N ARG A 181 -1.92 22.07 11.45
CA ARG A 181 -1.45 22.29 12.83
C ARG A 181 -0.86 23.68 13.03
N GLU A 182 -0.34 24.34 11.97
CA GLU A 182 0.18 25.69 12.05
C GLU A 182 -0.93 26.73 12.18
N SER A 183 -1.91 26.70 11.27
CA SER A 183 -3.07 27.61 11.33
C SER A 183 -4.10 27.20 12.36
N ARG A 184 -4.06 25.94 12.82
CA ARG A 184 -5.04 25.31 13.73
C ARG A 184 -6.46 25.26 13.16
N GLU A 185 -6.56 25.19 11.85
CA GLU A 185 -7.82 25.17 11.11
C GLU A 185 -7.92 23.93 10.22
N THR A 186 -9.15 23.55 9.90
CA THR A 186 -9.39 22.57 8.85
C THR A 186 -9.31 23.23 7.50
N VAL A 187 -8.47 22.72 6.62
CA VAL A 187 -8.23 23.23 5.27
C VAL A 187 -8.64 22.21 4.23
N THR A 188 -9.12 22.68 3.08
CA THR A 188 -9.36 21.85 1.90
C THR A 188 -8.30 22.17 0.86
N MET A 189 -7.53 21.17 0.47
CA MET A 189 -6.46 21.28 -0.51
C MET A 189 -6.87 20.60 -1.81
N SER A 190 -6.83 21.34 -2.91
CA SER A 190 -7.00 20.81 -4.25
C SER A 190 -5.90 19.82 -4.63
N ASN A 191 -6.12 19.02 -5.66
CA ASN A 191 -5.10 18.11 -6.21
C ASN A 191 -3.77 18.84 -6.50
N ALA A 192 -3.82 20.02 -7.10
CA ALA A 192 -2.63 20.82 -7.41
C ALA A 192 -1.88 21.26 -6.15
N GLU A 193 -2.59 21.65 -5.09
CA GLU A 193 -1.98 22.08 -3.81
C GLU A 193 -1.37 20.90 -3.06
N CYS A 194 -1.84 19.67 -3.28
CA CYS A 194 -1.25 18.44 -2.75
C CYS A 194 0.14 18.13 -3.35
N ALA A 195 0.53 18.75 -4.48
CA ALA A 195 1.84 18.66 -5.11
C ALA A 195 2.31 17.20 -5.28
N PHE A 196 1.46 16.34 -5.82
CA PHE A 196 1.76 14.93 -6.01
C PHE A 196 2.88 14.69 -7.02
N SER A 197 3.78 13.77 -6.66
CA SER A 197 4.78 13.21 -7.56
C SER A 197 5.05 11.74 -7.21
N TYR A 198 6.02 11.09 -7.86
CA TYR A 198 6.34 9.69 -7.56
C TYR A 198 6.72 9.49 -6.09
N ARG A 199 5.89 8.75 -5.35
CA ARG A 199 6.05 8.47 -3.90
C ARG A 199 6.21 9.72 -3.04
N HIS A 200 5.62 10.84 -3.47
CA HIS A 200 5.72 12.12 -2.78
C HIS A 200 4.43 12.93 -2.87
N SER A 201 4.23 13.80 -1.88
CA SER A 201 3.20 14.84 -1.84
C SER A 201 3.63 15.94 -0.87
N ARG A 202 2.86 17.02 -0.81
CA ARG A 202 3.04 18.05 0.21
C ARG A 202 2.96 17.50 1.63
N PHE A 203 2.07 16.53 1.88
CA PHE A 203 1.93 15.89 3.21
C PHE A 203 3.19 15.12 3.63
N LYS A 204 3.89 14.50 2.68
CA LYS A 204 5.17 13.82 2.95
C LYS A 204 6.33 14.81 3.06
N GLY A 205 6.26 15.92 2.33
CA GLY A 205 7.27 17.00 2.38
C GLY A 205 7.23 17.78 3.68
N ASP A 206 6.05 17.84 4.32
CA ASP A 206 5.82 18.55 5.58
C ASP A 206 5.01 17.67 6.55
N PRO A 207 5.64 16.58 7.06
CA PRO A 207 4.93 15.48 7.74
C PRO A 207 4.37 15.86 9.11
N GLU A 208 4.86 16.96 9.71
CA GLU A 208 4.40 17.41 11.03
C GLU A 208 3.27 18.44 10.95
N ARG A 209 2.97 18.95 9.75
CA ARG A 209 2.02 20.04 9.59
C ARG A 209 0.58 19.58 9.40
N PHE A 210 0.35 18.62 8.49
CA PHE A 210 -1.00 18.29 8.06
C PHE A 210 -1.45 16.93 8.59
N VAL A 211 -2.66 16.89 9.15
CA VAL A 211 -3.34 15.64 9.53
C VAL A 211 -4.52 15.43 8.61
N VAL A 212 -4.45 14.43 7.74
CA VAL A 212 -5.52 14.11 6.78
C VAL A 212 -6.74 13.62 7.53
N LEU A 213 -7.90 14.23 7.25
CA LEU A 213 -9.20 13.89 7.83
C LEU A 213 -10.08 13.16 6.83
N ARG A 214 -10.12 13.64 5.57
CA ARG A 214 -10.93 13.06 4.50
C ARG A 214 -10.23 13.19 3.15
N VAL A 215 -10.56 12.30 2.22
CA VAL A 215 -10.05 12.32 0.84
C VAL A 215 -11.22 12.23 -0.12
N ARG A 216 -11.27 13.14 -1.10
CA ARG A 216 -12.28 13.16 -2.17
C ARG A 216 -11.70 12.71 -3.48
N PHE A 217 -12.46 11.87 -4.17
CA PHE A 217 -12.09 11.31 -5.45
C PHE A 217 -13.17 11.59 -6.48
N GLU A 218 -12.75 11.79 -7.74
CA GLU A 218 -13.63 11.70 -8.90
C GLU A 218 -13.29 10.40 -9.63
N LEU A 219 -14.21 9.46 -9.61
CA LEU A 219 -14.11 8.16 -10.27
C LEU A 219 -14.71 8.22 -11.67
N GLU A 220 -14.54 7.18 -12.47
CA GLU A 220 -15.08 7.12 -13.84
C GLU A 220 -16.23 6.12 -13.92
N ASP A 221 -17.39 6.57 -14.41
CA ASP A 221 -18.45 5.67 -14.89
C ASP A 221 -18.15 5.28 -16.34
N ALA A 222 -17.42 4.19 -16.49
CA ALA A 222 -17.07 3.61 -17.79
C ALA A 222 -17.98 2.44 -18.17
N ALA A 223 -19.26 2.48 -17.78
CA ALA A 223 -20.25 1.41 -17.98
C ALA A 223 -19.79 0.05 -17.40
N GLY A 224 -19.03 0.09 -16.30
CA GLY A 224 -18.49 -1.11 -15.62
C GLY A 224 -17.20 -1.65 -16.24
N LEU A 225 -16.56 -0.90 -17.13
CA LEU A 225 -15.20 -1.19 -17.57
C LEU A 225 -14.18 -0.54 -16.64
N SER A 226 -12.97 -1.09 -16.60
CA SER A 226 -11.83 -0.54 -15.86
C SER A 226 -11.32 0.75 -16.48
N ALA A 227 -10.48 1.49 -15.77
CA ALA A 227 -9.61 2.46 -16.42
C ALA A 227 -8.68 1.76 -17.43
N PRO A 228 -8.09 2.48 -18.40
CA PRO A 228 -7.16 1.88 -19.35
C PRO A 228 -6.00 1.20 -18.64
N LEU A 229 -5.75 -0.07 -18.97
CA LEU A 229 -4.69 -0.87 -18.35
C LEU A 229 -3.33 -0.38 -18.82
N ARG A 230 -2.55 0.23 -17.92
CA ARG A 230 -1.21 0.75 -18.23
C ARG A 230 -0.09 -0.22 -17.86
N TYR A 231 -0.36 -1.24 -17.05
CA TYR A 231 0.64 -2.18 -16.59
C TYR A 231 0.63 -3.45 -17.45
N ALA A 232 1.73 -3.69 -18.18
CA ALA A 232 1.83 -4.73 -19.20
C ALA A 232 1.56 -6.15 -18.65
N GLU A 233 1.97 -6.45 -17.41
CA GLU A 233 1.75 -7.76 -16.81
C GLU A 233 0.24 -8.01 -16.57
N THR A 234 -0.50 -7.00 -16.10
CA THR A 234 -1.95 -7.09 -15.90
C THR A 234 -2.68 -7.28 -17.24
N ALA A 235 -2.35 -6.46 -18.24
CA ALA A 235 -2.93 -6.58 -19.57
C ALA A 235 -2.69 -7.96 -20.20
N ARG A 236 -1.47 -8.47 -20.11
CA ARG A 236 -1.11 -9.83 -20.59
C ARG A 236 -1.91 -10.92 -19.90
N MET A 237 -2.09 -10.84 -18.55
CA MET A 237 -2.87 -11.84 -17.81
C MET A 237 -4.35 -11.84 -18.19
N LEU A 238 -4.87 -10.70 -18.62
CA LEU A 238 -6.25 -10.55 -19.10
C LEU A 238 -6.40 -10.83 -20.60
N GLY A 239 -5.29 -11.11 -21.31
CA GLY A 239 -5.32 -11.41 -22.74
C GLY A 239 -5.58 -10.20 -23.62
N VAL A 240 -5.27 -8.99 -23.14
CA VAL A 240 -5.49 -7.71 -23.83
C VAL A 240 -4.20 -6.91 -23.97
N GLY A 241 -4.24 -5.82 -24.73
CA GLY A 241 -3.10 -4.90 -24.91
C GLY A 241 -3.04 -3.81 -23.83
N PRO A 242 -1.88 -3.13 -23.67
CA PRO A 242 -1.79 -1.92 -22.88
C PRO A 242 -2.72 -0.83 -23.46
N GLY A 243 -3.48 -0.16 -22.58
CA GLY A 243 -4.47 0.84 -22.97
C GLY A 243 -5.89 0.31 -23.15
N ASP A 244 -6.06 -1.01 -23.26
CA ASP A 244 -7.38 -1.62 -23.31
C ASP A 244 -8.12 -1.51 -21.95
N ARG A 245 -9.44 -1.61 -22.02
CA ARG A 245 -10.32 -1.67 -20.88
C ARG A 245 -10.96 -3.05 -20.78
N VAL A 246 -11.15 -3.55 -19.58
CA VAL A 246 -11.77 -4.85 -19.28
C VAL A 246 -12.88 -4.63 -18.24
N PRO A 247 -13.74 -5.61 -17.94
CA PRO A 247 -14.64 -5.51 -16.80
C PRO A 247 -13.86 -5.13 -15.52
N VAL A 248 -14.37 -4.15 -14.77
CA VAL A 248 -13.66 -3.56 -13.62
C VAL A 248 -13.36 -4.58 -12.52
N ASP A 249 -14.25 -5.54 -12.31
CA ASP A 249 -14.07 -6.68 -11.41
C ASP A 249 -12.94 -7.61 -11.88
N ALA A 250 -12.85 -7.90 -13.19
CA ALA A 250 -11.78 -8.71 -13.76
C ALA A 250 -10.39 -8.04 -13.59
N ALA A 251 -10.33 -6.71 -13.75
CA ALA A 251 -9.11 -5.95 -13.48
C ALA A 251 -8.69 -6.08 -12.00
N ARG A 252 -9.63 -5.82 -11.07
CA ARG A 252 -9.39 -5.96 -9.63
C ARG A 252 -8.94 -7.36 -9.22
N GLU A 253 -9.64 -8.39 -9.68
CA GLU A 253 -9.30 -9.79 -9.37
C GLU A 253 -7.91 -10.18 -9.87
N THR A 254 -7.55 -9.74 -11.07
CA THR A 254 -6.23 -9.99 -11.65
C THR A 254 -5.13 -9.30 -10.84
N VAL A 255 -5.35 -8.06 -10.42
CA VAL A 255 -4.40 -7.35 -9.55
C VAL A 255 -4.27 -8.05 -8.20
N LEU A 256 -5.37 -8.44 -7.56
CA LEU A 256 -5.35 -9.19 -6.30
C LEU A 256 -4.56 -10.51 -6.44
N LYS A 257 -4.74 -11.23 -7.55
CA LYS A 257 -3.98 -12.46 -7.83
C LYS A 257 -2.49 -12.20 -7.99
N LEU A 258 -2.11 -11.17 -8.73
CA LEU A 258 -0.71 -10.74 -8.89
C LEU A 258 -0.09 -10.34 -7.56
N ARG A 259 -0.80 -9.57 -6.76
CA ARG A 259 -0.33 -9.11 -5.45
C ARG A 259 -0.20 -10.25 -4.45
N SER A 260 -1.18 -11.14 -4.38
CA SER A 260 -1.13 -12.34 -3.50
C SER A 260 0.05 -13.23 -3.87
N GLY A 261 0.32 -13.41 -5.17
CA GLY A 261 1.49 -14.16 -5.65
C GLY A 261 2.83 -13.54 -5.26
N LYS A 262 2.85 -12.23 -4.94
CA LYS A 262 4.02 -11.48 -4.46
C LYS A 262 4.03 -11.29 -2.93
N GLY A 263 3.08 -11.86 -2.18
CA GLY A 263 2.96 -11.63 -0.74
C GLY A 263 2.58 -10.19 -0.35
N MET A 264 1.89 -9.47 -1.26
CA MET A 264 1.55 -8.05 -1.10
C MET A 264 0.08 -7.80 -0.71
N VAL A 265 -0.67 -8.84 -0.44
CA VAL A 265 -2.01 -8.79 0.17
C VAL A 265 -1.87 -9.37 1.58
N LEU A 266 -2.26 -8.59 2.57
CA LEU A 266 -2.09 -8.96 3.97
C LEU A 266 -2.87 -10.24 4.30
N ASP A 267 -2.17 -11.25 4.81
CA ASP A 267 -2.70 -12.50 5.32
C ASP A 267 -2.02 -12.79 6.67
N PRO A 268 -2.74 -12.83 7.80
CA PRO A 268 -2.17 -13.05 9.11
C PRO A 268 -1.46 -14.40 9.28
N GLU A 269 -1.79 -15.40 8.43
CA GLU A 269 -1.19 -16.74 8.47
C GLU A 269 0.04 -16.87 7.55
N ASP A 270 0.31 -15.85 6.72
CA ASP A 270 1.44 -15.86 5.79
C ASP A 270 2.48 -14.79 6.15
N HIS A 271 3.58 -15.22 6.75
CA HIS A 271 4.67 -14.32 7.14
C HIS A 271 5.34 -13.59 5.96
N ASP A 272 5.16 -14.02 4.71
CA ASP A 272 5.61 -13.25 3.56
C ASP A 272 4.82 -11.96 3.37
N THR A 273 3.68 -11.82 4.04
CA THR A 273 2.86 -10.61 4.04
C THR A 273 3.12 -9.68 5.24
N TRP A 274 3.90 -10.12 6.25
CA TRP A 274 4.26 -9.30 7.40
C TRP A 274 5.39 -8.34 7.03
N SER A 275 5.04 -7.36 6.22
CA SER A 275 5.95 -6.39 5.60
C SER A 275 5.25 -5.04 5.41
N ALA A 276 5.97 -4.02 4.98
CA ALA A 276 5.40 -2.76 4.49
C ALA A 276 5.30 -2.73 2.94
N GLY A 277 5.16 -3.90 2.30
CA GLY A 277 5.28 -3.98 0.85
C GLY A 277 6.73 -3.83 0.39
N SER A 278 6.97 -3.02 -0.64
CA SER A 278 8.33 -2.68 -1.09
C SER A 278 9.04 -1.87 -0.01
N PHE A 279 10.19 -2.38 0.49
CA PHE A 279 10.94 -1.67 1.52
C PHE A 279 11.79 -0.53 0.95
N PHE A 280 12.20 -0.62 -0.30
CA PHE A 280 12.99 0.41 -0.97
C PHE A 280 12.28 0.99 -2.17
N THR A 281 12.44 2.30 -2.38
CA THR A 281 11.95 2.99 -3.57
C THR A 281 12.82 2.64 -4.79
N ASN A 282 12.24 2.72 -5.98
CA ASN A 282 13.01 2.62 -7.21
C ASN A 282 13.90 3.86 -7.36
N PRO A 283 15.24 3.70 -7.50
CA PRO A 283 16.14 4.82 -7.68
C PRO A 283 15.84 5.61 -8.96
N ILE A 284 15.89 6.94 -8.83
CA ILE A 284 15.86 7.87 -9.96
C ILE A 284 17.28 8.42 -10.10
N LEU A 285 17.87 8.23 -11.25
CA LEU A 285 19.26 8.54 -11.56
C LEU A 285 19.33 9.60 -12.64
N THR A 286 20.23 10.56 -12.51
CA THR A 286 20.61 11.46 -13.58
C THR A 286 21.21 10.67 -14.74
N ARG A 287 21.34 11.29 -15.90
CA ARG A 287 21.97 10.66 -17.07
C ARG A 287 23.40 10.17 -16.76
N GLU A 288 24.17 10.95 -16.01
CA GLU A 288 25.53 10.61 -15.62
C GLU A 288 25.57 9.43 -14.65
N GLU A 289 24.74 9.47 -13.60
CA GLU A 289 24.62 8.37 -12.65
C GLU A 289 24.15 7.07 -13.31
N PHE A 290 23.20 7.16 -14.24
CA PHE A 290 22.73 5.99 -14.98
C PHE A 290 23.83 5.41 -15.88
N ALA A 291 24.64 6.25 -16.53
CA ALA A 291 25.77 5.79 -17.33
C ALA A 291 26.83 5.10 -16.46
N ALA A 292 27.16 5.66 -15.30
CA ALA A 292 28.09 5.04 -14.33
C ALA A 292 27.55 3.71 -13.80
N PHE A 293 26.26 3.65 -13.47
CA PHE A 293 25.57 2.42 -13.10
C PHE A 293 25.63 1.37 -14.20
N HIS A 294 25.32 1.74 -15.45
CA HIS A 294 25.36 0.82 -16.59
C HIS A 294 26.77 0.24 -16.81
N ALA A 295 27.82 1.06 -16.67
CA ALA A 295 29.20 0.58 -16.75
C ALA A 295 29.50 -0.51 -15.72
N ARG A 296 29.07 -0.33 -14.46
CA ARG A 296 29.20 -1.35 -13.40
C ARG A 296 28.39 -2.62 -13.68
N VAL A 297 27.21 -2.48 -14.32
CA VAL A 297 26.41 -3.65 -14.74
C VAL A 297 27.18 -4.46 -15.79
N VAL A 298 27.77 -3.81 -16.80
CA VAL A 298 28.58 -4.47 -17.83
C VAL A 298 29.80 -5.16 -17.21
N GLU A 299 30.54 -4.45 -16.35
CA GLU A 299 31.72 -5.00 -15.67
C GLU A 299 31.39 -6.26 -14.84
N ARG A 300 30.27 -6.22 -14.09
CA ARG A 300 29.92 -7.30 -13.15
C ARG A 300 29.16 -8.46 -13.76
N LEU A 301 28.26 -8.17 -14.73
CA LEU A 301 27.30 -9.13 -15.27
C LEU A 301 27.49 -9.44 -16.74
N GLY A 302 28.37 -8.69 -17.43
CA GLY A 302 28.65 -8.81 -18.87
C GLY A 302 27.75 -7.93 -19.74
N ASP A 303 28.22 -7.67 -20.97
CA ASP A 303 27.62 -6.73 -21.94
C ASP A 303 26.20 -7.14 -22.39
N GLY A 304 25.83 -8.42 -22.23
CA GLY A 304 24.49 -8.91 -22.61
C GLY A 304 23.39 -8.59 -21.59
N VAL A 305 23.74 -8.02 -20.43
CA VAL A 305 22.77 -7.71 -19.37
C VAL A 305 22.36 -6.25 -19.45
N VAL A 306 21.10 -6.01 -19.78
CA VAL A 306 20.51 -4.66 -19.84
C VAL A 306 19.72 -4.41 -18.54
N PRO A 307 20.11 -3.40 -17.73
CA PRO A 307 19.35 -3.07 -16.53
C PRO A 307 18.00 -2.43 -16.91
N PRO A 308 16.96 -2.61 -16.08
CA PRO A 308 15.68 -1.93 -16.28
C PRO A 308 15.86 -0.40 -16.29
N ALA A 309 15.27 0.24 -17.28
CA ALA A 309 15.30 1.70 -17.46
C ALA A 309 13.90 2.19 -17.82
N TYR A 310 13.37 3.10 -17.03
CA TYR A 310 12.06 3.70 -17.22
C TYR A 310 12.20 5.23 -17.17
N PRO A 311 11.53 5.99 -18.04
CA PRO A 311 11.50 7.44 -17.92
C PRO A 311 10.99 7.86 -16.53
N ALA A 312 11.69 8.77 -15.86
CA ALA A 312 11.21 9.43 -14.65
C ALA A 312 10.71 10.84 -14.98
N ASP A 313 11.52 11.57 -15.75
CA ASP A 313 11.24 12.85 -16.38
C ASP A 313 12.13 13.00 -17.62
N ASP A 314 12.25 14.20 -18.19
CA ASP A 314 13.02 14.44 -19.42
C ASP A 314 14.55 14.23 -19.26
N GLU A 315 15.06 14.29 -18.02
CA GLU A 315 16.49 14.23 -17.74
C GLU A 315 16.92 12.98 -16.96
N ASN A 316 15.96 12.37 -16.22
CA ASN A 316 16.24 11.31 -15.26
C ASN A 316 15.68 9.96 -15.68
N THR A 317 16.39 8.90 -15.31
CA THR A 317 16.00 7.51 -15.55
C THR A 317 15.73 6.80 -14.22
N LYS A 318 14.57 6.19 -14.09
CA LYS A 318 14.21 5.32 -12.97
C LYS A 318 14.66 3.89 -13.25
N THR A 319 15.34 3.25 -12.30
CA THR A 319 15.70 1.82 -12.39
C THR A 319 15.00 1.01 -11.31
N SER A 320 15.06 -0.33 -11.42
CA SER A 320 14.35 -1.24 -10.51
C SER A 320 15.19 -1.60 -9.29
N ALA A 321 14.75 -1.19 -8.09
CA ALA A 321 15.36 -1.62 -6.85
C ALA A 321 15.30 -3.16 -6.67
N ALA A 322 14.20 -3.81 -7.10
CA ALA A 322 14.08 -5.26 -7.06
C ALA A 322 15.17 -5.97 -7.90
N TRP A 323 15.46 -5.42 -9.07
CA TRP A 323 16.51 -5.94 -9.95
C TRP A 323 17.89 -5.74 -9.33
N LEU A 324 18.16 -4.56 -8.76
CA LEU A 324 19.43 -4.27 -8.08
C LEU A 324 19.68 -5.24 -6.92
N ILE A 325 18.68 -5.46 -6.07
CA ILE A 325 18.74 -6.37 -4.93
C ILE A 325 19.02 -7.81 -5.41
N ASP A 326 18.25 -8.30 -6.39
CA ASP A 326 18.43 -9.64 -6.95
C ASP A 326 19.82 -9.83 -7.56
N LYS A 327 20.30 -8.86 -8.35
CA LYS A 327 21.62 -8.92 -9.01
C LYS A 327 22.80 -8.68 -8.08
N SER A 328 22.55 -8.17 -6.88
CA SER A 328 23.57 -8.10 -5.81
C SER A 328 23.68 -9.39 -4.99
N GLY A 329 22.86 -10.42 -5.30
CA GLY A 329 22.90 -11.71 -4.60
C GLY A 329 21.84 -11.87 -3.50
N PHE A 330 21.04 -10.84 -3.23
CA PHE A 330 19.94 -10.88 -2.27
C PHE A 330 18.68 -11.43 -2.91
N THR A 331 18.62 -12.73 -3.08
CA THR A 331 17.51 -13.42 -3.74
C THR A 331 16.31 -13.57 -2.80
N LYS A 332 15.18 -14.01 -3.36
CA LYS A 332 13.97 -14.36 -2.57
C LYS A 332 14.31 -15.35 -1.46
N GLY A 333 13.86 -15.06 -0.24
CA GLY A 333 14.11 -15.87 0.95
C GLY A 333 15.47 -15.64 1.60
N TYR A 334 16.27 -14.70 1.11
CA TYR A 334 17.59 -14.38 1.69
C TYR A 334 17.49 -14.03 3.18
N GLY A 335 18.49 -14.48 3.94
CA GLY A 335 18.60 -14.33 5.38
C GLY A 335 18.31 -15.64 6.11
N THR A 336 18.88 -15.80 7.29
CA THR A 336 18.69 -16.99 8.16
C THR A 336 18.03 -16.64 9.49
N GLY A 337 17.96 -15.34 9.80
CA GLY A 337 17.37 -14.78 11.03
C GLY A 337 15.85 -14.72 11.03
N PRO A 338 15.26 -14.09 12.04
CA PRO A 338 13.81 -13.88 12.14
C PRO A 338 13.28 -12.80 11.19
N ALA A 339 14.16 -11.92 10.66
CA ALA A 339 13.87 -11.03 9.55
C ALA A 339 14.53 -11.56 8.27
N ARG A 340 13.79 -11.60 7.16
CA ARG A 340 14.26 -12.12 5.86
C ARG A 340 13.66 -11.36 4.70
N ILE A 341 14.30 -11.46 3.53
CA ILE A 341 13.63 -11.12 2.27
C ILE A 341 12.50 -12.13 2.04
N SER A 342 11.33 -11.63 1.62
CA SER A 342 10.18 -12.48 1.28
C SER A 342 10.57 -13.58 0.28
N THR A 343 10.02 -14.78 0.47
CA THR A 343 10.17 -15.87 -0.49
C THR A 343 9.43 -15.61 -1.80
N LYS A 344 8.58 -14.57 -1.83
CA LYS A 344 7.73 -14.21 -2.97
C LYS A 344 8.21 -12.96 -3.70
N HIS A 345 8.87 -12.02 -3.00
CA HIS A 345 9.28 -10.73 -3.59
C HIS A 345 10.57 -10.18 -2.96
N THR A 346 11.57 -9.88 -3.79
CA THR A 346 12.88 -9.40 -3.34
C THR A 346 12.84 -8.01 -2.70
N LEU A 347 11.85 -7.16 -3.01
CA LEU A 347 11.69 -5.84 -2.38
C LEU A 347 11.04 -5.88 -0.99
N ALA A 348 10.43 -6.99 -0.60
CA ALA A 348 9.76 -7.10 0.69
C ALA A 348 10.70 -7.69 1.73
N LEU A 349 11.05 -6.90 2.72
CA LEU A 349 11.62 -7.40 3.98
C LEU A 349 10.48 -7.84 4.88
N THR A 350 10.60 -8.98 5.53
CA THR A 350 9.50 -9.62 6.27
C THR A 350 9.92 -10.02 7.67
N ASN A 351 9.00 -9.87 8.63
CA ASN A 351 9.07 -10.51 9.92
C ASN A 351 8.58 -11.96 9.80
N ARG A 352 9.44 -12.93 10.10
CA ARG A 352 9.11 -14.37 10.00
C ARG A 352 8.48 -14.94 11.29
N GLY A 353 8.08 -14.05 12.19
CA GLY A 353 7.62 -14.37 13.53
C GLY A 353 8.76 -14.27 14.56
N GLY A 354 8.61 -13.35 15.50
CA GLY A 354 9.59 -13.13 16.56
C GLY A 354 10.80 -12.27 16.18
N ALA A 355 10.78 -11.55 15.04
CA ALA A 355 11.79 -10.54 14.74
C ALA A 355 11.64 -9.31 15.66
N THR A 356 12.76 -8.65 15.91
CA THR A 356 12.84 -7.30 16.43
C THR A 356 12.93 -6.30 15.27
N THR A 357 12.68 -5.03 15.54
CA THR A 357 12.91 -3.97 14.55
C THR A 357 14.40 -3.88 14.18
N GLU A 358 15.31 -4.11 15.14
CA GLU A 358 16.75 -4.13 14.84
C GLU A 358 17.13 -5.28 13.91
N ASP A 359 16.54 -6.46 14.02
CA ASP A 359 16.76 -7.56 13.06
C ASP A 359 16.36 -7.15 11.63
N LEU A 360 15.23 -6.44 11.49
CA LEU A 360 14.76 -5.93 10.20
C LEU A 360 15.71 -4.88 9.63
N LEU A 361 16.16 -3.94 10.47
CA LEU A 361 17.07 -2.87 10.05
C LEU A 361 18.48 -3.40 9.74
N ALA A 362 18.97 -4.40 10.48
CA ALA A 362 20.24 -5.06 10.18
C ALA A 362 20.23 -5.68 8.78
N LEU A 363 19.15 -6.41 8.44
CA LEU A 363 18.95 -6.94 7.09
C LEU A 363 18.86 -5.82 6.04
N ALA A 364 18.15 -4.74 6.34
CA ALA A 364 18.00 -3.61 5.41
C ALA A 364 19.36 -2.95 5.13
N ARG A 365 20.19 -2.71 6.17
CA ARG A 365 21.55 -2.16 6.03
C ARG A 365 22.45 -3.08 5.22
N GLU A 366 22.37 -4.38 5.44
CA GLU A 366 23.12 -5.38 4.67
C GLU A 366 22.77 -5.31 3.17
N VAL A 367 21.48 -5.23 2.84
CA VAL A 367 21.00 -5.08 1.46
C VAL A 367 21.48 -3.76 0.84
N VAL A 368 21.38 -2.63 1.57
CA VAL A 368 21.84 -1.32 1.09
C VAL A 368 23.35 -1.35 0.81
N ALA A 369 24.14 -1.88 1.74
CA ALA A 369 25.61 -1.99 1.58
C ALA A 369 25.99 -2.86 0.38
N GLY A 370 25.36 -4.03 0.23
CA GLY A 370 25.66 -4.93 -0.87
C GLY A 370 25.23 -4.40 -2.25
N VAL A 371 24.10 -3.69 -2.33
CA VAL A 371 23.70 -3.02 -3.58
C VAL A 371 24.65 -1.87 -3.91
N HIS A 372 25.07 -1.09 -2.91
CA HIS A 372 26.04 -0.03 -3.11
C HIS A 372 27.40 -0.57 -3.58
N GLU A 373 27.91 -1.62 -2.95
CA GLU A 373 29.15 -2.30 -3.37
C GLU A 373 29.05 -2.80 -4.82
N ALA A 374 27.93 -3.44 -5.15
CA ALA A 374 27.73 -4.03 -6.47
C ALA A 374 27.59 -3.00 -7.60
N PHE A 375 26.80 -1.95 -7.37
CA PHE A 375 26.34 -1.05 -8.43
C PHE A 375 26.58 0.44 -8.17
N GLY A 376 27.08 0.83 -6.98
CA GLY A 376 27.30 2.22 -6.59
C GLY A 376 26.01 3.00 -6.29
N ILE A 377 24.89 2.29 -6.15
CA ILE A 377 23.58 2.90 -5.88
C ILE A 377 23.23 2.69 -4.41
N THR A 378 22.91 3.76 -3.70
CA THR A 378 22.38 3.70 -2.33
C THR A 378 20.86 3.63 -2.39
N LEU A 379 20.28 2.53 -1.90
CA LEU A 379 18.84 2.37 -1.80
C LEU A 379 18.29 3.23 -0.66
N VAL A 380 17.08 3.79 -0.88
CA VAL A 380 16.35 4.61 0.09
C VAL A 380 15.10 3.85 0.52
N ASN A 381 14.87 3.77 1.84
CA ASN A 381 13.67 3.12 2.37
C ASN A 381 12.39 3.90 2.05
N GLU A 382 11.32 3.17 1.73
CA GLU A 382 9.98 3.72 1.51
C GLU A 382 9.19 3.89 2.83
N PRO A 383 9.25 2.93 3.79
CA PRO A 383 8.58 3.07 5.08
C PRO A 383 9.15 4.21 5.93
N VAL A 384 8.26 4.83 6.70
CA VAL A 384 8.62 5.83 7.69
C VAL A 384 9.19 5.15 8.93
N THR A 385 10.38 5.57 9.36
CA THR A 385 11.03 5.06 10.57
C THR A 385 10.65 5.93 11.78
N VAL A 386 10.39 5.30 12.92
CA VAL A 386 9.99 5.96 14.17
C VAL A 386 10.92 5.51 15.29
N GLY A 387 11.69 6.47 15.86
CA GLY A 387 12.66 6.21 16.92
C GLY A 387 13.87 5.37 16.51
N VAL A 388 14.04 5.13 15.20
CA VAL A 388 15.15 4.38 14.59
C VAL A 388 15.55 4.98 13.25
N SER A 389 16.73 4.62 12.73
CA SER A 389 17.22 5.01 11.41
C SER A 389 17.87 3.83 10.69
N LEU A 390 17.84 3.86 9.37
CA LEU A 390 18.51 2.89 8.50
C LEU A 390 20.01 3.22 8.36
#